data_485cf74b3ead41abd79db58e4b76e04c
#
_entry.id   485cf74b3ead41abd79db58e4b76e04c
#
_cell.length_a   1.000
_cell.length_b   1.000
_cell.length_c   1.000
_cell.angle_alpha   90.00
_cell.angle_beta   90.00
_cell.angle_gamma   90.00
#
_symmetry.space_group_name_H-M   'P 1'
#
loop_
_entity.id
_entity.type
_entity.pdbx_description
1 polymer ?
#
loop_
_entity_poly.entity_id
_entity_poly.type
_entity_poly.pdbx_seq_one_letter_code
_entity_poly.pdbx_strand_id
1 'polypeptide(L)'
;MKRLITLQRTLLAGAVLALLAACSAPDPHRAARVDAETRAEALAGRGYRTPEQHSLTIALQQWVVNGQVQTVSLAFPGSATRVPLIVYLPGLGETAQAGSRWREAWARAGYAVLSVQPLAFDAEAWQSDLARNAEFKALGRAHRKPELQPQRDERLAAILAEARRRAGSGDSLWSRVDFERVVFAGYDIGSAAAVNAAASNSARAVLLLSPLPTAGTTALGQPVLMIGSRRDDDLIGMATSPDERLQVFDTLPPGGKRLLLLGAANHALLSGAIGAEETDEGASVAPQGQRSKQRGGGMGGGGGGGGGGGGGGGGRHGGGGAGMSGPPSGGPGGPGGYGAGGQAGFNGGARLQAQAIETTSVAFLDAELKGRADARQWLDHEAAGWLRGLGELQQR
;
A
#
# COMPACT_ATOMS: atom_id res chain seq x y z
N MET A 1 -26.94 -62.67 4.29
CA MET A 1 -27.23 -61.31 4.77
C MET A 1 -26.18 -60.75 5.77
N LYS A 2 -25.76 -61.47 6.82
CA LYS A 2 -24.79 -60.97 7.83
C LYS A 2 -23.42 -60.57 7.27
N ARG A 3 -22.88 -61.26 6.25
CA ARG A 3 -21.55 -60.93 5.64
C ARG A 3 -21.57 -59.68 4.76
N LEU A 4 -22.69 -59.33 4.13
CA LEU A 4 -22.80 -58.10 3.34
C LEU A 4 -22.82 -56.83 4.21
N ILE A 5 -23.48 -56.92 5.38
CA ILE A 5 -23.60 -55.81 6.34
C ILE A 5 -22.24 -55.49 6.98
N THR A 6 -21.41 -56.50 7.21
CA THR A 6 -20.06 -56.31 7.77
C THR A 6 -19.13 -55.64 6.75
N LEU A 7 -19.23 -56.02 5.46
CA LEU A 7 -18.41 -55.41 4.39
C LEU A 7 -18.76 -53.95 4.17
N GLN A 8 -20.05 -53.57 4.22
CA GLN A 8 -20.47 -52.16 4.12
C GLN A 8 -20.01 -51.30 5.28
N ARG A 9 -20.00 -51.87 6.49
CA ARG A 9 -19.52 -51.13 7.70
C ARG A 9 -18.00 -50.88 7.67
N THR A 10 -17.22 -51.85 7.17
CA THR A 10 -15.76 -51.65 7.04
C THR A 10 -15.40 -50.67 5.91
N LEU A 11 -16.15 -50.66 4.81
CA LEU A 11 -15.96 -49.68 3.73
C LEU A 11 -16.33 -48.25 4.17
N LEU A 12 -17.43 -48.07 4.93
CA LEU A 12 -17.81 -46.76 5.48
C LEU A 12 -16.79 -46.25 6.51
N ALA A 13 -16.29 -47.11 7.39
CA ALA A 13 -15.28 -46.76 8.39
C ALA A 13 -13.96 -46.33 7.72
N GLY A 14 -13.54 -47.04 6.64
CA GLY A 14 -12.37 -46.68 5.85
C GLY A 14 -12.51 -45.36 5.12
N ALA A 15 -13.68 -45.05 4.57
CA ALA A 15 -13.97 -43.78 3.91
C ALA A 15 -13.98 -42.60 4.88
N VAL A 16 -14.51 -42.77 6.09
CA VAL A 16 -14.50 -41.75 7.15
C VAL A 16 -13.09 -41.48 7.67
N LEU A 17 -12.26 -42.52 7.86
CA LEU A 17 -10.86 -42.37 8.22
C LEU A 17 -10.04 -41.65 7.13
N ALA A 18 -10.27 -41.93 5.85
CA ALA A 18 -9.61 -41.26 4.74
C ALA A 18 -10.01 -39.79 4.63
N LEU A 19 -11.28 -39.46 4.90
CA LEU A 19 -11.76 -38.07 4.96
C LEU A 19 -11.16 -37.30 6.13
N LEU A 20 -10.99 -37.92 7.29
CA LEU A 20 -10.35 -37.30 8.46
C LEU A 20 -8.84 -37.11 8.25
N ALA A 21 -8.17 -38.00 7.52
CA ALA A 21 -6.75 -37.86 7.19
C ALA A 21 -6.52 -36.76 6.15
N ALA A 22 -7.45 -36.50 5.22
CA ALA A 22 -7.38 -35.44 4.23
C ALA A 22 -7.53 -34.03 4.90
N CYS A 23 -8.28 -33.93 6.01
CA CYS A 23 -8.37 -32.71 6.79
C CYS A 23 -7.14 -32.43 7.68
N SER A 24 -6.22 -33.39 7.80
CA SER A 24 -5.01 -33.27 8.64
C SER A 24 -3.73 -33.04 7.83
N ALA A 25 -3.81 -32.97 6.50
CA ALA A 25 -2.64 -32.63 5.69
C ALA A 25 -2.23 -31.19 6.00
N PRO A 26 -0.98 -30.93 6.40
CA PRO A 26 -0.53 -29.58 6.65
C PRO A 26 -0.68 -28.76 5.36
N ASP A 27 -1.33 -27.61 5.45
CA ASP A 27 -1.47 -26.68 4.34
C ASP A 27 -0.07 -26.27 3.84
N PRO A 28 0.34 -26.66 2.63
CA PRO A 28 1.68 -26.35 2.13
C PRO A 28 1.92 -24.84 2.00
N HIS A 29 0.85 -24.05 1.81
CA HIS A 29 0.94 -22.59 1.78
C HIS A 29 1.22 -22.02 3.17
N ARG A 30 0.67 -22.62 4.24
CA ARG A 30 0.97 -22.21 5.61
C ARG A 30 2.43 -22.46 5.97
N ALA A 31 2.98 -23.61 5.61
CA ALA A 31 4.39 -23.92 5.86
C ALA A 31 5.31 -22.94 5.11
N ALA A 32 5.00 -22.63 3.85
CA ALA A 32 5.76 -21.67 3.05
C ALA A 32 5.69 -20.24 3.64
N ARG A 33 4.52 -19.83 4.16
CA ARG A 33 4.37 -18.53 4.86
C ARG A 33 5.23 -18.46 6.10
N VAL A 34 5.17 -19.45 6.98
CA VAL A 34 5.97 -19.50 8.23
C VAL A 34 7.47 -19.46 7.91
N ASP A 35 7.91 -20.19 6.90
CA ASP A 35 9.32 -20.19 6.47
C ASP A 35 9.74 -18.81 5.91
N ALA A 36 8.87 -18.16 5.15
CA ALA A 36 9.10 -16.81 4.64
C ALA A 36 9.18 -15.77 5.76
N GLU A 37 8.31 -15.88 6.76
CA GLU A 37 8.32 -15.03 7.94
C GLU A 37 9.60 -15.21 8.76
N THR A 38 9.96 -16.45 9.04
CA THR A 38 11.21 -16.78 9.75
C THR A 38 12.45 -16.21 9.03
N ARG A 39 12.48 -16.28 7.70
CA ARG A 39 13.58 -15.69 6.91
C ARG A 39 13.58 -14.16 6.97
N ALA A 40 12.42 -13.53 6.93
CA ALA A 40 12.31 -12.09 7.04
C ALA A 40 12.71 -11.59 8.43
N GLU A 41 12.30 -12.29 9.49
CA GLU A 41 12.73 -12.00 10.87
C GLU A 41 14.24 -12.19 11.05
N ALA A 42 14.83 -13.26 10.50
CA ALA A 42 16.26 -13.49 10.53
C ALA A 42 17.04 -12.41 9.77
N LEU A 43 16.50 -11.89 8.68
CA LEU A 43 17.06 -10.77 7.94
C LEU A 43 16.98 -9.48 8.79
N ALA A 44 15.79 -9.18 9.34
CA ALA A 44 15.59 -8.03 10.23
C ALA A 44 16.53 -8.08 11.44
N GLY A 45 16.76 -9.28 11.97
CA GLY A 45 17.65 -9.53 13.11
C GLY A 45 19.11 -9.11 12.87
N ARG A 46 19.56 -9.11 11.63
CA ARG A 46 20.92 -8.75 11.20
C ARG A 46 21.01 -7.35 10.59
N GLY A 47 19.88 -6.70 10.36
CA GLY A 47 19.79 -5.34 9.81
C GLY A 47 19.91 -4.28 10.88
N TYR A 48 19.82 -3.02 10.43
CA TYR A 48 19.71 -1.89 11.35
C TYR A 48 18.45 -2.02 12.21
N ARG A 49 18.58 -1.72 13.48
CA ARG A 49 17.45 -1.62 14.43
C ARG A 49 17.49 -0.27 15.11
N THR A 50 16.40 0.46 15.02
CA THR A 50 16.21 1.63 15.89
C THR A 50 16.20 1.18 17.34
N PRO A 51 16.87 1.91 18.27
CA PRO A 51 16.99 1.46 19.66
C PRO A 51 15.66 1.45 20.41
N GLU A 52 14.70 2.25 19.98
CA GLU A 52 13.40 2.36 20.62
C GLU A 52 12.29 1.94 19.65
N GLN A 53 11.41 1.07 20.13
CA GLN A 53 10.18 0.69 19.44
C GLN A 53 8.99 1.25 20.23
N HIS A 54 8.11 1.94 19.52
CA HIS A 54 6.96 2.60 20.13
C HIS A 54 5.66 1.86 19.82
N SER A 55 4.71 1.87 20.77
CA SER A 55 3.31 1.59 20.48
C SER A 55 2.75 2.65 19.52
N LEU A 56 1.68 2.33 18.80
CA LEU A 56 1.11 3.22 17.79
C LEU A 56 -0.28 3.70 18.19
N THR A 57 -0.55 4.96 17.86
CA THR A 57 -1.90 5.50 17.71
C THR A 57 -2.14 5.78 16.23
N ILE A 58 -3.10 5.09 15.63
CA ILE A 58 -3.50 5.29 14.23
C ILE A 58 -4.88 5.92 14.23
N ALA A 59 -5.06 7.00 13.49
CA ALA A 59 -6.33 7.71 13.38
C ALA A 59 -6.59 8.17 11.95
N LEU A 60 -7.80 7.97 11.47
CA LEU A 60 -8.31 8.58 10.25
C LEU A 60 -9.15 9.80 10.66
N GLN A 61 -8.82 10.96 10.12
CA GLN A 61 -9.48 12.21 10.45
C GLN A 61 -9.97 12.93 9.19
N GLN A 62 -11.02 13.72 9.36
CA GLN A 62 -11.48 14.66 8.35
C GLN A 62 -11.20 16.09 8.85
N TRP A 63 -10.44 16.83 8.06
CA TRP A 63 -10.13 18.22 8.33
C TRP A 63 -10.87 19.12 7.34
N VAL A 64 -11.29 20.27 7.79
CA VAL A 64 -11.78 21.31 6.90
C VAL A 64 -10.62 22.25 6.60
N VAL A 65 -10.14 22.21 5.37
CA VAL A 65 -9.00 23.00 4.90
C VAL A 65 -9.47 23.86 3.72
N ASN A 66 -9.39 25.17 3.84
CA ASN A 66 -9.90 26.12 2.84
C ASN A 66 -11.33 25.81 2.41
N GLY A 67 -12.21 25.48 3.37
CA GLY A 67 -13.63 25.18 3.14
C GLY A 67 -13.93 23.82 2.50
N GLN A 68 -12.90 22.99 2.27
CA GLN A 68 -13.07 21.64 1.70
C GLN A 68 -12.70 20.58 2.72
N VAL A 69 -13.44 19.48 2.74
CA VAL A 69 -13.13 18.32 3.57
C VAL A 69 -11.92 17.60 2.98
N GLN A 70 -10.94 17.35 3.85
CA GLN A 70 -9.72 16.61 3.54
C GLN A 70 -9.58 15.42 4.48
N THR A 71 -9.56 14.22 3.93
CA THR A 71 -9.25 13.01 4.70
C THR A 71 -7.74 12.91 4.89
N VAL A 72 -7.30 12.75 6.13
CA VAL A 72 -5.91 12.52 6.50
C VAL A 72 -5.81 11.27 7.36
N SER A 73 -4.74 10.52 7.21
CA SER A 73 -4.41 9.39 8.07
C SER A 73 -3.16 9.71 8.89
N LEU A 74 -3.26 9.47 10.18
CA LEU A 74 -2.23 9.78 11.16
C LEU A 74 -1.70 8.49 11.76
N ALA A 75 -0.39 8.39 11.92
CA ALA A 75 0.24 7.38 12.73
C ALA A 75 1.22 8.07 13.69
N PHE A 76 0.96 7.98 14.99
CA PHE A 76 1.77 8.60 16.04
C PHE A 76 2.42 7.56 16.92
N PRO A 77 3.72 7.73 17.26
CA PRO A 77 4.37 6.90 18.26
C PRO A 77 3.85 7.22 19.67
N GLY A 78 3.78 6.22 20.51
CA GLY A 78 3.46 6.35 21.93
C GLY A 78 4.60 6.97 22.75
N SER A 79 5.21 8.05 22.25
CA SER A 79 6.30 8.77 22.90
C SER A 79 5.77 10.03 23.59
N ALA A 80 6.35 10.38 24.72
CA ALA A 80 6.08 11.64 25.41
C ALA A 80 6.91 12.84 24.87
N THR A 81 7.95 12.57 24.08
CA THR A 81 8.85 13.61 23.55
C THR A 81 8.37 14.17 22.23
N ARG A 82 8.90 15.32 21.81
CA ARG A 82 8.71 15.86 20.46
C ARG A 82 9.34 14.93 19.42
N VAL A 83 8.55 14.57 18.40
CA VAL A 83 8.93 13.62 17.37
C VAL A 83 8.97 14.27 15.99
N PRO A 84 9.93 13.91 15.13
CA PRO A 84 10.00 14.40 13.76
C PRO A 84 8.75 13.99 12.96
N LEU A 85 8.43 14.77 11.92
CA LEU A 85 7.27 14.55 11.05
C LEU A 85 7.68 13.95 9.71
N ILE A 86 6.98 12.93 9.31
CA ILE A 86 6.99 12.42 7.93
C ILE A 86 5.63 12.77 7.31
N VAL A 87 5.65 13.46 6.18
CA VAL A 87 4.47 13.72 5.35
C VAL A 87 4.49 12.75 4.19
N TYR A 88 3.58 11.77 4.20
CA TYR A 88 3.49 10.73 3.17
C TYR A 88 2.41 11.08 2.14
N LEU A 89 2.79 11.04 0.87
CA LEU A 89 1.98 11.35 -0.30
C LEU A 89 1.78 10.07 -1.12
N PRO A 90 0.56 9.52 -1.11
CA PRO A 90 0.22 8.29 -1.83
C PRO A 90 0.32 8.40 -3.35
N GLY A 91 0.29 7.24 -4.00
CA GLY A 91 0.24 7.11 -5.45
C GLY A 91 -1.13 7.41 -6.06
N LEU A 92 -1.24 7.26 -7.37
CA LEU A 92 -2.50 7.48 -8.09
C LEU A 92 -3.54 6.43 -7.71
N GLY A 93 -4.76 6.89 -7.43
CA GLY A 93 -5.88 6.05 -7.03
C GLY A 93 -5.79 5.52 -5.60
N GLU A 94 -4.81 6.00 -4.83
CA GLU A 94 -4.63 5.66 -3.43
C GLU A 94 -5.21 6.75 -2.51
N THR A 95 -5.75 6.33 -1.38
CA THR A 95 -6.27 7.23 -0.34
C THR A 95 -5.19 7.56 0.70
N ALA A 96 -5.50 8.43 1.64
CA ALA A 96 -4.63 8.72 2.79
C ALA A 96 -4.26 7.48 3.63
N GLN A 97 -4.97 6.37 3.49
CA GLN A 97 -4.69 5.13 4.22
C GLN A 97 -3.62 4.25 3.55
N ALA A 98 -3.25 4.54 2.30
CA ALA A 98 -2.22 3.77 1.59
C ALA A 98 -0.85 3.81 2.27
N GLY A 99 0.04 2.92 1.86
CA GLY A 99 1.38 2.83 2.43
C GLY A 99 1.40 2.46 3.92
N SER A 100 0.38 1.78 4.43
CA SER A 100 0.22 1.47 5.85
C SER A 100 1.47 0.79 6.43
N ARG A 101 2.05 -0.14 5.69
CA ARG A 101 3.25 -0.86 6.11
C ARG A 101 4.42 0.08 6.40
N TRP A 102 4.73 0.98 5.48
CA TRP A 102 5.82 1.94 5.63
C TRP A 102 5.54 2.93 6.75
N ARG A 103 4.33 3.49 6.77
CA ARG A 103 3.90 4.47 7.75
C ARG A 103 3.93 3.92 9.18
N GLU A 104 3.52 2.67 9.37
CA GLU A 104 3.57 2.00 10.67
C GLU A 104 5.02 1.69 11.09
N ALA A 105 5.86 1.21 10.18
CA ALA A 105 7.27 0.96 10.46
C ALA A 105 7.98 2.26 10.92
N TRP A 106 7.76 3.37 10.21
CA TRP A 106 8.31 4.66 10.60
C TRP A 106 7.74 5.17 11.93
N ALA A 107 6.44 5.00 12.15
CA ALA A 107 5.84 5.45 13.40
C ALA A 107 6.31 4.60 14.60
N ARG A 108 6.49 3.27 14.44
CA ARG A 108 7.13 2.43 15.47
C ARG A 108 8.56 2.84 15.75
N ALA A 109 9.27 3.36 14.75
CA ALA A 109 10.61 3.91 14.90
C ALA A 109 10.65 5.32 15.52
N GLY A 110 9.49 5.89 15.91
CA GLY A 110 9.42 7.15 16.66
C GLY A 110 9.19 8.39 15.81
N TYR A 111 8.54 8.27 14.66
CA TYR A 111 8.15 9.40 13.79
C TYR A 111 6.64 9.62 13.82
N ALA A 112 6.18 10.86 13.85
CA ALA A 112 4.81 11.17 13.50
C ALA A 112 4.66 11.06 11.98
N VAL A 113 3.62 10.39 11.51
CA VAL A 113 3.35 10.27 10.07
C VAL A 113 1.99 10.86 9.75
N LEU A 114 1.97 11.88 8.90
CA LEU A 114 0.78 12.45 8.27
C LEU A 114 0.72 11.92 6.84
N SER A 115 -0.30 11.14 6.53
CA SER A 115 -0.55 10.69 5.16
C SER A 115 -1.77 11.41 4.59
N VAL A 116 -1.63 11.91 3.38
CA VAL A 116 -2.69 12.63 2.68
C VAL A 116 -2.56 12.51 1.17
N GLN A 117 -3.67 12.25 0.49
CA GLN A 117 -3.80 12.46 -0.96
C GLN A 117 -4.32 13.87 -1.18
N PRO A 118 -3.52 14.81 -1.71
CA PRO A 118 -3.90 16.22 -1.78
C PRO A 118 -5.16 16.48 -2.61
N LEU A 119 -5.33 15.79 -3.73
CA LEU A 119 -6.47 15.95 -4.62
C LEU A 119 -7.42 14.75 -4.54
N ALA A 120 -8.70 15.00 -4.31
CA ALA A 120 -9.74 13.97 -4.40
C ALA A 120 -9.76 13.33 -5.79
N PHE A 121 -9.52 14.11 -6.85
CA PHE A 121 -9.39 13.63 -8.22
C PHE A 121 -8.37 12.50 -8.35
N ASP A 122 -7.20 12.62 -7.70
CA ASP A 122 -6.18 11.57 -7.72
C ASP A 122 -6.60 10.35 -6.88
N ALA A 123 -7.24 10.56 -5.74
CA ALA A 123 -7.74 9.46 -4.90
C ALA A 123 -8.81 8.62 -5.59
N GLU A 124 -9.63 9.25 -6.42
CA GLU A 124 -10.79 8.65 -7.09
C GLU A 124 -10.46 8.14 -8.50
N ALA A 125 -9.19 8.13 -8.91
CA ALA A 125 -8.76 7.77 -10.26
C ALA A 125 -9.37 6.45 -10.76
N TRP A 126 -9.44 5.43 -9.91
CA TRP A 126 -10.01 4.11 -10.23
C TRP A 126 -11.55 4.10 -10.38
N GLN A 127 -12.23 5.16 -9.94
CA GLN A 127 -13.67 5.33 -10.08
C GLN A 127 -14.04 6.05 -11.38
N SER A 128 -13.07 6.52 -12.14
CA SER A 128 -13.26 7.25 -13.41
C SER A 128 -13.76 6.33 -14.53
N ASP A 129 -14.38 6.93 -15.56
CA ASP A 129 -14.77 6.22 -16.78
C ASP A 129 -13.56 5.61 -17.49
N LEU A 130 -12.42 6.30 -17.50
CA LEU A 130 -11.18 5.80 -18.08
C LEU A 130 -10.74 4.48 -17.42
N ALA A 131 -10.82 4.39 -16.09
CA ALA A 131 -10.50 3.17 -15.38
C ALA A 131 -11.51 2.05 -15.67
N ARG A 132 -12.82 2.38 -15.67
CA ARG A 132 -13.89 1.41 -15.98
C ARG A 132 -13.77 0.84 -17.39
N ASN A 133 -13.31 1.64 -18.34
CA ASN A 133 -13.11 1.23 -19.73
C ASN A 133 -11.71 0.61 -19.98
N ALA A 134 -10.89 0.40 -18.94
CA ALA A 134 -9.50 -0.08 -19.04
C ALA A 134 -8.58 0.81 -19.90
N GLU A 135 -8.90 2.10 -19.98
CA GLU A 135 -8.10 3.10 -20.71
C GLU A 135 -6.94 3.63 -19.82
N PHE A 136 -6.12 2.73 -19.28
CA PHE A 136 -5.14 3.06 -18.24
C PHE A 136 -4.10 4.09 -18.67
N LYS A 137 -3.62 4.04 -19.90
CA LYS A 137 -2.69 5.06 -20.41
C LYS A 137 -3.32 6.45 -20.55
N ALA A 138 -4.62 6.52 -20.86
CA ALA A 138 -5.34 7.78 -20.89
C ALA A 138 -5.56 8.31 -19.47
N LEU A 139 -5.86 7.41 -18.52
CA LEU A 139 -5.94 7.72 -17.10
C LEU A 139 -4.63 8.34 -16.59
N GLY A 140 -3.50 7.68 -16.81
CA GLY A 140 -2.19 8.21 -16.43
C GLY A 140 -1.92 9.60 -16.99
N ARG A 141 -2.19 9.82 -18.30
CA ARG A 141 -2.04 11.14 -18.93
C ARG A 141 -2.95 12.20 -18.31
N ALA A 142 -4.19 11.85 -17.97
CA ALA A 142 -5.14 12.79 -17.37
C ALA A 142 -4.64 13.34 -16.02
N HIS A 143 -3.96 12.51 -15.23
CA HIS A 143 -3.44 12.85 -13.90
C HIS A 143 -2.02 13.46 -13.94
N ARG A 144 -1.30 13.35 -15.07
CA ARG A 144 0.03 13.98 -15.27
C ARG A 144 -0.04 15.36 -15.93
N LYS A 145 -1.21 15.93 -16.10
CA LYS A 145 -1.34 17.28 -16.68
C LYS A 145 -0.58 18.29 -15.84
N PRO A 146 0.20 19.19 -16.47
CA PRO A 146 1.05 20.16 -15.77
C PRO A 146 0.29 21.05 -14.77
N GLU A 147 -0.96 21.39 -15.06
CA GLU A 147 -1.81 22.25 -14.22
C GLU A 147 -2.26 21.59 -12.90
N LEU A 148 -2.16 20.27 -12.76
CA LEU A 148 -2.52 19.58 -11.54
C LEU A 148 -1.44 19.65 -10.47
N GLN A 149 -0.18 19.78 -10.86
CA GLN A 149 0.90 19.83 -9.88
C GLN A 149 0.82 21.07 -8.97
N PRO A 150 0.64 22.29 -9.48
CA PRO A 150 0.41 23.45 -8.62
C PRO A 150 -0.77 23.31 -7.66
N GLN A 151 -1.85 22.64 -8.10
CA GLN A 151 -3.02 22.39 -7.25
C GLN A 151 -2.67 21.42 -6.10
N ARG A 152 -1.86 20.35 -6.37
CA ARG A 152 -1.36 19.46 -5.32
C ARG A 152 -0.51 20.20 -4.32
N ASP A 153 0.39 21.06 -4.80
CA ASP A 153 1.33 21.84 -3.98
C ASP A 153 0.59 22.85 -3.09
N GLU A 154 -0.37 23.59 -3.64
CA GLU A 154 -1.22 24.52 -2.90
C GLU A 154 -2.04 23.80 -1.82
N ARG A 155 -2.67 22.69 -2.21
CA ARG A 155 -3.48 21.90 -1.28
C ARG A 155 -2.64 21.34 -0.14
N LEU A 156 -1.47 20.79 -0.46
CA LEU A 156 -0.54 20.29 0.54
C LEU A 156 -0.06 21.39 1.50
N ALA A 157 0.26 22.57 0.97
CA ALA A 157 0.66 23.72 1.80
C ALA A 157 -0.44 24.11 2.79
N ALA A 158 -1.71 24.13 2.36
CA ALA A 158 -2.85 24.41 3.22
C ALA A 158 -3.05 23.36 4.31
N ILE A 159 -2.84 22.07 3.98
CA ILE A 159 -2.92 20.96 4.94
C ILE A 159 -1.81 21.07 6.00
N LEU A 160 -0.59 21.43 5.59
CA LEU A 160 0.53 21.63 6.52
C LEU A 160 0.32 22.84 7.42
N ALA A 161 -0.29 23.91 6.90
CA ALA A 161 -0.69 25.06 7.70
C ALA A 161 -1.71 24.67 8.77
N GLU A 162 -2.71 23.85 8.41
CA GLU A 162 -3.69 23.32 9.37
C GLU A 162 -3.03 22.44 10.44
N ALA A 163 -2.08 21.58 10.07
CA ALA A 163 -1.32 20.77 11.02
C ALA A 163 -0.56 21.64 12.04
N ARG A 164 0.11 22.71 11.57
CA ARG A 164 0.79 23.68 12.45
C ARG A 164 -0.18 24.44 13.34
N ARG A 165 -1.35 24.84 12.82
CA ARG A 165 -2.39 25.49 13.60
C ARG A 165 -2.87 24.60 14.74
N ARG A 166 -3.09 23.29 14.48
CA ARG A 166 -3.46 22.32 15.51
C ARG A 166 -2.40 22.18 16.59
N ALA A 167 -1.14 22.15 16.21
CA ALA A 167 -0.04 22.13 17.17
C ALA A 167 -0.05 23.38 18.09
N GLY A 168 -0.29 24.57 17.52
CA GLY A 168 -0.40 25.82 18.26
C GLY A 168 -1.66 25.95 19.13
N SER A 169 -2.73 25.21 18.81
CA SER A 169 -3.98 25.22 19.60
C SER A 169 -3.99 24.22 20.76
N GLY A 170 -2.89 23.48 20.99
CA GLY A 170 -2.77 22.55 22.10
C GLY A 170 -3.38 21.18 21.84
N ASP A 171 -3.61 20.81 20.56
CA ASP A 171 -3.98 19.44 20.21
C ASP A 171 -2.94 18.47 20.76
N SER A 172 -3.40 17.48 21.52
CA SER A 172 -2.53 16.57 22.28
C SER A 172 -1.56 15.74 21.44
N LEU A 173 -1.90 15.46 20.17
CA LEU A 173 -1.03 14.74 19.24
C LEU A 173 -0.09 15.74 18.54
N TRP A 174 -0.64 16.81 17.97
CA TRP A 174 0.10 17.75 17.14
C TRP A 174 1.09 18.62 17.91
N SER A 175 0.81 18.93 19.19
CA SER A 175 1.75 19.67 20.07
C SER A 175 3.09 18.92 20.28
N ARG A 176 3.12 17.61 20.05
CA ARG A 176 4.34 16.78 20.14
C ARG A 176 5.13 16.70 18.82
N VAL A 177 4.61 17.25 17.74
CA VAL A 177 5.29 17.23 16.44
C VAL A 177 6.38 18.30 16.36
N ASP A 178 7.55 17.90 15.88
CA ASP A 178 8.65 18.78 15.58
C ASP A 178 8.64 19.18 14.10
N PHE A 179 8.07 20.33 13.80
CA PHE A 179 7.98 20.88 12.45
C PHE A 179 9.31 21.41 11.88
N GLU A 180 10.38 21.44 12.69
CA GLU A 180 11.73 21.76 12.22
C GLU A 180 12.46 20.53 11.66
N ARG A 181 11.94 19.34 11.94
CA ARG A 181 12.45 18.06 11.45
C ARG A 181 11.39 17.35 10.62
N VAL A 182 11.23 17.80 9.37
CA VAL A 182 10.23 17.28 8.44
C VAL A 182 10.89 16.54 7.29
N VAL A 183 10.33 15.39 6.94
CA VAL A 183 10.62 14.63 5.72
C VAL A 183 9.36 14.56 4.86
N PHE A 184 9.52 14.77 3.57
CA PHE A 184 8.49 14.44 2.60
C PHE A 184 8.78 13.09 1.99
N ALA A 185 7.81 12.20 2.07
CA ALA A 185 7.86 10.87 1.47
C ALA A 185 6.76 10.76 0.41
N GLY A 186 7.07 10.23 -0.75
CA GLY A 186 6.07 10.09 -1.83
C GLY A 186 6.24 8.79 -2.61
N TYR A 187 5.11 8.21 -2.99
CA TYR A 187 5.05 7.05 -3.85
C TYR A 187 4.43 7.44 -5.19
N ASP A 188 5.01 6.94 -6.30
CA ASP A 188 4.53 7.15 -7.67
C ASP A 188 4.26 8.64 -7.97
N ILE A 189 3.04 9.05 -8.31
CA ILE A 189 2.67 10.45 -8.55
C ILE A 189 2.88 11.33 -7.32
N GLY A 190 2.72 10.78 -6.11
CA GLY A 190 2.99 11.47 -4.85
C GLY A 190 4.46 11.88 -4.69
N SER A 191 5.38 11.22 -5.40
CA SER A 191 6.80 11.57 -5.37
C SER A 191 7.07 12.98 -5.94
N ALA A 192 6.35 13.40 -6.99
CA ALA A 192 6.49 14.75 -7.53
C ALA A 192 6.06 15.83 -6.53
N ALA A 193 4.95 15.60 -5.83
CA ALA A 193 4.50 16.51 -4.78
C ALA A 193 5.48 16.53 -3.59
N ALA A 194 6.08 15.38 -3.23
CA ALA A 194 7.11 15.31 -2.20
C ALA A 194 8.37 16.11 -2.57
N VAL A 195 8.82 16.01 -3.82
CA VAL A 195 9.96 16.79 -4.35
C VAL A 195 9.67 18.29 -4.28
N ASN A 196 8.52 18.74 -4.77
CA ASN A 196 8.16 20.16 -4.77
C ASN A 196 7.98 20.70 -3.35
N ALA A 197 7.33 19.92 -2.47
CA ALA A 197 7.19 20.29 -1.07
C ALA A 197 8.54 20.43 -0.37
N ALA A 198 9.49 19.54 -0.65
CA ALA A 198 10.83 19.61 -0.09
C ALA A 198 11.62 20.82 -0.58
N ALA A 199 11.46 21.21 -1.85
CA ALA A 199 12.09 22.39 -2.40
C ALA A 199 11.51 23.71 -1.82
N SER A 200 10.20 23.71 -1.49
CA SER A 200 9.47 24.89 -0.98
C SER A 200 9.48 25.02 0.54
N ASN A 201 9.87 23.98 1.27
CA ASN A 201 9.92 23.95 2.73
C ASN A 201 11.31 23.53 3.20
N SER A 202 11.64 23.85 4.45
CA SER A 202 12.91 23.45 5.07
C SER A 202 12.91 21.94 5.42
N ALA A 203 12.74 21.09 4.40
CA ALA A 203 12.80 19.65 4.59
C ALA A 203 14.19 19.21 5.01
N ARG A 204 14.27 18.26 5.94
CA ARG A 204 15.53 17.66 6.39
C ARG A 204 16.01 16.56 5.45
N ALA A 205 15.09 15.83 4.83
CA ALA A 205 15.36 14.79 3.86
C ALA A 205 14.13 14.51 2.99
N VAL A 206 14.31 13.70 1.95
CA VAL A 206 13.24 13.26 1.05
C VAL A 206 13.32 11.75 0.88
N LEU A 207 12.16 11.09 0.85
CA LEU A 207 12.04 9.66 0.64
C LEU A 207 11.14 9.42 -0.57
N LEU A 208 11.69 8.81 -1.63
CA LEU A 208 11.00 8.62 -2.90
C LEU A 208 10.85 7.12 -3.18
N LEU A 209 9.61 6.64 -3.23
CA LEU A 209 9.28 5.25 -3.57
C LEU A 209 8.74 5.21 -5.00
N SER A 210 9.40 4.45 -5.87
CA SER A 210 8.97 4.34 -7.27
C SER A 210 8.70 5.72 -7.92
N PRO A 211 9.64 6.68 -7.85
CA PRO A 211 9.36 8.06 -8.26
C PRO A 211 9.10 8.20 -9.76
N LEU A 212 8.30 9.20 -10.10
CA LEU A 212 8.17 9.68 -11.48
C LEU A 212 9.21 10.76 -11.78
N PRO A 213 9.72 10.82 -13.04
CA PRO A 213 10.54 11.94 -13.49
C PRO A 213 9.83 13.27 -13.27
N THR A 214 10.49 14.19 -12.56
CA THR A 214 10.00 15.54 -12.30
C THR A 214 11.15 16.54 -12.32
N ALA A 215 10.91 17.75 -12.84
CA ALA A 215 11.95 18.77 -12.98
C ALA A 215 12.56 19.20 -11.63
N GLY A 216 11.80 19.14 -10.54
CA GLY A 216 12.26 19.56 -9.22
C GLY A 216 13.38 18.69 -8.62
N THR A 217 13.65 17.49 -9.16
CA THR A 217 14.68 16.59 -8.63
C THR A 217 16.08 17.16 -8.71
N THR A 218 16.38 17.93 -9.77
CA THR A 218 17.70 18.57 -9.94
C THR A 218 18.01 19.67 -8.92
N ALA A 219 17.01 20.16 -8.19
CA ALA A 219 17.14 21.19 -7.18
C ALA A 219 17.20 20.66 -5.74
N LEU A 220 17.09 19.33 -5.53
CA LEU A 220 17.07 18.73 -4.20
C LEU A 220 18.46 18.75 -3.56
N GLY A 221 18.78 19.76 -2.78
CA GLY A 221 20.01 19.81 -1.98
C GLY A 221 20.01 18.86 -0.76
N GLN A 222 18.85 18.51 -0.26
CA GLN A 222 18.67 17.65 0.93
C GLN A 222 19.12 16.21 0.67
N PRO A 223 19.45 15.44 1.74
CA PRO A 223 19.57 14.00 1.65
C PRO A 223 18.32 13.34 1.04
N VAL A 224 18.51 12.38 0.14
CA VAL A 224 17.44 11.65 -0.51
C VAL A 224 17.68 10.15 -0.38
N LEU A 225 16.66 9.40 0.06
CA LEU A 225 16.60 7.96 -0.17
C LEU A 225 15.56 7.70 -1.25
N MET A 226 16.03 7.25 -2.40
CA MET A 226 15.18 6.72 -3.47
C MET A 226 15.09 5.20 -3.34
N ILE A 227 13.89 4.65 -3.51
CA ILE A 227 13.63 3.21 -3.50
C ILE A 227 12.95 2.85 -4.81
N GLY A 228 13.56 1.96 -5.56
CA GLY A 228 13.08 1.51 -6.86
C GLY A 228 13.41 0.06 -7.12
N SER A 229 12.91 -0.48 -8.22
CA SER A 229 13.13 -1.87 -8.63
C SER A 229 13.20 -2.00 -10.14
N ARG A 230 13.97 -2.99 -10.61
CA ARG A 230 13.99 -3.37 -12.03
C ARG A 230 12.70 -4.06 -12.50
N ARG A 231 11.81 -4.40 -11.57
CA ARG A 231 10.49 -5.03 -11.82
C ARG A 231 9.33 -4.11 -11.46
N ASP A 232 9.56 -2.82 -11.47
CA ASP A 232 8.59 -1.78 -11.18
C ASP A 232 7.75 -1.45 -12.43
N ASP A 233 7.06 -2.45 -12.95
CA ASP A 233 6.20 -2.30 -14.12
C ASP A 233 4.94 -1.52 -13.77
N ASP A 234 4.63 -0.51 -14.57
CA ASP A 234 3.52 0.40 -14.37
C ASP A 234 2.40 0.17 -15.40
N LEU A 235 1.34 -0.45 -14.97
CA LEU A 235 0.17 -0.73 -15.81
C LEU A 235 -0.61 0.52 -16.23
N ILE A 236 -0.54 1.57 -15.43
CA ILE A 236 -1.22 2.85 -15.72
C ILE A 236 -0.46 3.62 -16.81
N GLY A 237 0.82 3.30 -17.01
CA GLY A 237 1.68 3.99 -17.96
C GLY A 237 2.05 5.40 -17.51
N MET A 238 2.19 5.62 -16.20
CA MET A 238 2.76 6.84 -15.62
C MET A 238 4.24 6.96 -15.96
N ALA A 239 4.94 5.84 -16.07
CA ALA A 239 6.26 5.68 -16.66
C ALA A 239 6.21 4.66 -17.78
N THR A 240 7.12 4.77 -18.76
CA THR A 240 7.16 3.85 -19.91
C THR A 240 7.88 2.55 -19.56
N SER A 241 8.78 2.59 -18.58
CA SER A 241 9.56 1.44 -18.13
C SER A 241 10.05 1.66 -16.69
N PRO A 242 10.44 0.58 -15.99
CA PRO A 242 11.15 0.69 -14.70
C PRO A 242 12.41 1.57 -14.79
N ASP A 243 13.13 1.53 -15.90
CA ASP A 243 14.35 2.32 -16.10
C ASP A 243 14.07 3.83 -16.11
N GLU A 244 12.92 4.28 -16.64
CA GLU A 244 12.52 5.68 -16.58
C GLU A 244 12.39 6.17 -15.12
N ARG A 245 11.85 5.34 -14.24
CA ARG A 245 11.78 5.64 -12.82
C ARG A 245 13.17 5.65 -12.18
N LEU A 246 14.03 4.68 -12.50
CA LEU A 246 15.37 4.58 -11.95
C LEU A 246 16.28 5.73 -12.39
N GLN A 247 16.12 6.25 -13.61
CA GLN A 247 16.85 7.42 -14.12
C GLN A 247 16.62 8.69 -13.27
N VAL A 248 15.56 8.75 -12.48
CA VAL A 248 15.35 9.84 -11.52
C VAL A 248 16.56 9.99 -10.60
N PHE A 249 17.19 8.90 -10.19
CA PHE A 249 18.39 8.93 -9.35
C PHE A 249 19.54 9.69 -10.00
N ASP A 250 19.71 9.53 -11.31
CA ASP A 250 20.77 10.19 -12.08
C ASP A 250 20.56 11.71 -12.21
N THR A 251 19.32 12.17 -12.05
CA THR A 251 19.00 13.62 -12.07
C THR A 251 19.25 14.31 -10.71
N LEU A 252 19.39 13.56 -9.63
CA LEU A 252 19.65 14.13 -8.32
C LEU A 252 21.06 14.73 -8.24
N PRO A 253 21.25 15.92 -7.64
CA PRO A 253 22.58 16.46 -7.45
C PRO A 253 23.41 15.59 -6.49
N PRO A 254 24.74 15.59 -6.59
CA PRO A 254 25.59 14.76 -5.71
C PRO A 254 25.50 15.22 -4.25
N GLY A 255 25.82 14.30 -3.33
CA GLY A 255 25.86 14.54 -1.90
C GLY A 255 24.60 14.05 -1.15
N GLY A 256 24.79 13.03 -0.32
CA GLY A 256 23.74 12.47 0.56
C GLY A 256 22.60 11.78 -0.17
N LYS A 257 22.78 11.38 -1.42
CA LYS A 257 21.78 10.67 -2.22
C LYS A 257 22.04 9.17 -2.17
N ARG A 258 20.99 8.41 -1.88
CA ARG A 258 21.03 6.94 -1.85
C ARG A 258 19.91 6.37 -2.69
N LEU A 259 20.21 5.29 -3.42
CA LEU A 259 19.24 4.47 -4.14
C LEU A 259 19.26 3.06 -3.57
N LEU A 260 18.14 2.65 -2.97
CA LEU A 260 17.87 1.24 -2.71
C LEU A 260 17.25 0.64 -3.98
N LEU A 261 18.08 -0.06 -4.76
CA LEU A 261 17.66 -0.76 -5.96
C LEU A 261 17.33 -2.21 -5.62
N LEU A 262 16.06 -2.55 -5.64
CA LEU A 262 15.56 -3.89 -5.31
C LEU A 262 15.55 -4.79 -6.54
N GLY A 263 15.80 -6.09 -6.33
CA GLY A 263 15.88 -7.07 -7.41
C GLY A 263 14.53 -7.60 -7.89
N ALA A 264 13.52 -7.67 -7.01
CA ALA A 264 12.28 -8.40 -7.27
C ALA A 264 10.99 -7.67 -6.81
N ALA A 265 11.09 -6.47 -6.25
CA ALA A 265 9.94 -5.70 -5.84
C ALA A 265 9.13 -5.26 -7.08
N ASN A 266 7.84 -5.53 -7.10
CA ASN A 266 6.93 -4.97 -8.11
C ASN A 266 6.35 -3.63 -7.63
N HIS A 267 5.61 -2.96 -8.51
CA HIS A 267 4.99 -1.66 -8.22
C HIS A 267 4.10 -1.69 -6.97
N ALA A 268 3.26 -2.72 -6.83
CA ALA A 268 2.38 -2.88 -5.69
C ALA A 268 3.14 -3.08 -4.36
N LEU A 269 4.28 -3.78 -4.36
CA LEU A 269 5.12 -3.89 -3.16
C LEU A 269 5.65 -2.53 -2.72
N LEU A 270 6.11 -1.71 -3.69
CA LEU A 270 6.66 -0.38 -3.40
C LEU A 270 5.62 0.58 -2.81
N SER A 271 4.32 0.38 -3.11
CA SER A 271 3.24 1.14 -2.47
C SER A 271 3.04 0.84 -0.98
N GLY A 272 3.55 -0.30 -0.50
CA GLY A 272 3.27 -0.77 0.87
C GLY A 272 1.91 -1.46 1.02
N ALA A 273 1.27 -1.86 -0.07
CA ALA A 273 -0.05 -2.49 -0.07
C ALA A 273 -0.03 -3.97 0.38
N ILE A 274 1.12 -4.64 0.31
CA ILE A 274 1.24 -6.10 0.57
C ILE A 274 0.90 -6.48 2.02
N GLY A 275 0.99 -5.57 2.97
CA GLY A 275 0.55 -5.85 4.34
C GLY A 275 -0.96 -6.07 4.47
N ALA A 276 -1.77 -5.67 3.50
CA ALA A 276 -3.21 -5.89 3.48
C ALA A 276 -3.57 -7.31 3.01
N GLU A 277 -2.78 -7.92 2.12
CA GLU A 277 -3.01 -9.29 1.63
C GLU A 277 -2.62 -10.35 2.68
N GLU A 278 -1.72 -10.02 3.60
CA GLU A 278 -1.29 -10.92 4.67
C GLU A 278 -2.32 -11.02 5.82
N THR A 279 -3.19 -10.03 5.96
CA THR A 279 -4.21 -9.99 7.02
C THR A 279 -5.54 -10.63 6.61
N ASP A 280 -5.78 -10.86 5.32
CA ASP A 280 -7.11 -11.25 4.81
C ASP A 280 -7.36 -12.77 4.76
N GLU A 281 -6.37 -13.61 5.02
CA GLU A 281 -6.59 -15.07 5.12
C GLU A 281 -6.97 -15.55 6.55
N GLY A 282 -7.01 -14.67 7.52
CA GLY A 282 -7.38 -14.99 8.92
C GLY A 282 -8.59 -14.26 9.46
N ALA A 283 -9.08 -13.24 8.79
CA ALA A 283 -10.23 -12.47 9.25
C ALA A 283 -11.11 -12.07 8.07
N SER A 284 -12.11 -12.88 7.77
CA SER A 284 -13.27 -12.41 7.01
C SER A 284 -14.02 -11.38 7.88
N VAL A 285 -13.53 -10.17 7.94
CA VAL A 285 -14.31 -9.04 8.44
C VAL A 285 -15.19 -8.59 7.30
N ALA A 286 -16.36 -9.25 7.18
CA ALA A 286 -17.47 -8.69 6.43
C ALA A 286 -17.70 -7.25 6.95
N PRO A 287 -17.96 -6.27 6.09
CA PRO A 287 -18.34 -4.95 6.53
C PRO A 287 -19.60 -5.10 7.39
N GLN A 288 -19.51 -4.76 8.66
CA GLN A 288 -20.66 -4.70 9.55
C GLN A 288 -21.57 -3.56 9.09
N GLY A 289 -22.39 -3.84 8.08
CA GLY A 289 -23.59 -3.08 7.79
C GLY A 289 -24.51 -3.19 8.99
N GLN A 290 -24.82 -2.07 9.58
CA GLN A 290 -25.79 -1.91 10.64
C GLN A 290 -27.08 -2.65 10.30
N ARG A 291 -27.31 -3.82 10.91
CA ARG A 291 -28.62 -4.42 10.99
C ARG A 291 -29.39 -3.70 12.11
N SER A 292 -30.14 -2.68 11.69
CA SER A 292 -31.24 -2.17 12.50
C SER A 292 -32.24 -3.31 12.70
N LYS A 293 -32.41 -3.73 13.95
CA LYS A 293 -33.48 -4.62 14.40
C LYS A 293 -34.80 -3.87 14.23
N GLN A 294 -35.58 -4.21 13.21
CA GLN A 294 -37.02 -3.91 13.20
C GLN A 294 -37.77 -5.20 13.45
N ARG A 295 -38.21 -5.32 14.69
CA ARG A 295 -39.20 -6.29 15.17
C ARG A 295 -40.58 -5.73 14.89
N GLY A 296 -41.47 -6.51 14.25
CA GLY A 296 -42.91 -6.21 14.10
C GLY A 296 -43.46 -7.08 13.01
N GLY A 297 -44.14 -7.95 13.28
CA GLY A 297 -45.27 -8.73 13.50
C GLY A 297 -46.41 -8.38 12.57
N GLY A 298 -47.14 -9.43 12.03
CA GLY A 298 -48.50 -9.25 11.55
C GLY A 298 -48.78 -9.93 10.21
N MET A 299 -49.29 -11.14 10.29
CA MET A 299 -50.40 -11.82 9.58
C MET A 299 -51.04 -11.16 8.35
N GLY A 300 -51.32 -12.04 7.34
CA GLY A 300 -52.63 -12.02 6.71
C GLY A 300 -52.68 -11.83 5.22
N GLY A 301 -52.93 -12.91 4.45
CA GLY A 301 -54.13 -13.02 3.63
C GLY A 301 -54.09 -12.57 2.18
N GLY A 302 -54.11 -13.56 1.26
CA GLY A 302 -55.17 -13.63 0.30
C GLY A 302 -55.03 -12.99 -1.08
N GLY A 303 -54.95 -13.83 -2.12
CA GLY A 303 -55.91 -13.73 -3.22
C GLY A 303 -55.48 -13.06 -4.53
N GLY A 304 -55.27 -13.89 -5.55
CA GLY A 304 -56.10 -13.79 -6.74
C GLY A 304 -55.63 -13.02 -7.97
N GLY A 305 -55.33 -13.76 -9.03
CA GLY A 305 -56.02 -13.57 -10.29
C GLY A 305 -55.34 -12.82 -11.42
N GLY A 306 -54.98 -13.56 -12.46
CA GLY A 306 -55.52 -13.34 -13.81
C GLY A 306 -54.68 -12.50 -14.77
N GLY A 307 -54.14 -13.17 -15.78
CA GLY A 307 -54.66 -13.11 -17.10
C GLY A 307 -53.84 -12.39 -18.14
N GLY A 308 -53.36 -13.13 -19.12
CA GLY A 308 -53.58 -12.93 -20.54
C GLY A 308 -52.55 -12.11 -21.29
N GLY A 309 -51.82 -12.74 -22.18
CA GLY A 309 -52.06 -12.95 -23.58
C GLY A 309 -51.09 -12.23 -24.44
N GLY A 310 -50.33 -12.93 -25.26
CA GLY A 310 -50.48 -13.03 -26.66
C GLY A 310 -49.29 -12.53 -27.51
N GLY A 311 -48.68 -13.43 -28.24
CA GLY A 311 -48.34 -13.44 -29.65
C GLY A 311 -47.04 -12.71 -30.04
N GLY A 312 -46.10 -13.29 -30.77
CA GLY A 312 -46.03 -14.20 -31.86
C GLY A 312 -44.93 -13.81 -32.81
N GLY A 313 -44.21 -14.81 -33.39
CA GLY A 313 -43.40 -14.67 -34.60
C GLY A 313 -41.90 -14.53 -34.34
N GLY A 314 -41.00 -15.45 -34.57
CA GLY A 314 -40.79 -16.27 -35.74
C GLY A 314 -39.50 -15.82 -36.42
N GLY A 315 -38.42 -16.67 -36.39
CA GLY A 315 -37.25 -16.44 -37.20
C GLY A 315 -36.04 -17.27 -36.77
N ARG A 316 -35.89 -18.45 -37.38
CA ARG A 316 -34.72 -19.31 -37.28
C ARG A 316 -33.51 -18.69 -37.95
N HIS A 317 -32.32 -18.84 -37.41
CA HIS A 317 -31.14 -19.42 -38.06
C HIS A 317 -30.03 -19.64 -37.04
N GLY A 318 -29.41 -20.75 -37.15
CA GLY A 318 -28.50 -21.48 -36.40
C GLY A 318 -27.02 -21.08 -36.52
N GLY A 319 -26.22 -21.67 -35.64
CA GLY A 319 -24.80 -21.86 -35.90
C GLY A 319 -23.88 -21.45 -34.74
N GLY A 320 -23.29 -22.45 -34.06
CA GLY A 320 -21.93 -22.34 -33.58
C GLY A 320 -21.74 -21.92 -32.12
N GLY A 321 -21.63 -22.95 -31.25
CA GLY A 321 -21.22 -22.77 -29.87
C GLY A 321 -19.76 -22.35 -29.71
N ALA A 322 -19.55 -21.41 -28.80
CA ALA A 322 -18.34 -21.27 -28.04
C ALA A 322 -18.76 -20.74 -26.68
N GLY A 323 -18.60 -21.57 -25.64
CA GLY A 323 -18.92 -21.24 -24.27
C GLY A 323 -18.03 -20.10 -23.80
N MET A 324 -18.62 -18.95 -23.55
CA MET A 324 -18.00 -17.89 -22.74
C MET A 324 -18.59 -17.99 -21.34
N SER A 325 -17.74 -18.46 -20.45
CA SER A 325 -17.92 -18.34 -19.00
C SER A 325 -18.02 -16.85 -18.67
N GLY A 326 -19.14 -16.42 -18.07
CA GLY A 326 -19.33 -15.06 -17.62
C GLY A 326 -18.30 -14.67 -16.58
N PRO A 327 -17.94 -13.37 -16.50
CA PRO A 327 -17.01 -12.89 -15.49
C PRO A 327 -17.64 -12.97 -14.09
N PRO A 328 -16.87 -13.32 -13.05
CA PRO A 328 -17.33 -13.23 -11.68
C PRO A 328 -17.57 -11.75 -11.33
N SER A 329 -18.74 -11.46 -10.78
CA SER A 329 -19.09 -10.18 -10.20
C SER A 329 -18.28 -9.94 -8.91
N GLY A 330 -17.07 -9.37 -9.05
CA GLY A 330 -16.27 -8.84 -7.96
C GLY A 330 -16.39 -7.33 -7.98
N GLY A 331 -16.78 -6.72 -6.85
CA GLY A 331 -16.82 -5.28 -6.65
C GLY A 331 -15.42 -4.65 -6.82
N PRO A 332 -15.31 -3.28 -6.93
CA PRO A 332 -14.07 -2.60 -7.24
C PRO A 332 -13.08 -2.68 -6.08
N GLY A 333 -12.27 -3.73 -6.04
CA GLY A 333 -11.01 -3.76 -5.34
C GLY A 333 -9.98 -3.04 -6.22
N GLY A 334 -9.24 -2.08 -5.67
CA GLY A 334 -8.13 -1.44 -6.35
C GLY A 334 -7.11 -2.47 -6.89
N PRO A 335 -6.09 -2.05 -7.67
CA PRO A 335 -5.22 -2.93 -8.47
C PRO A 335 -4.28 -3.82 -7.64
N GLY A 336 -4.82 -4.57 -6.68
CA GLY A 336 -4.17 -5.67 -5.95
C GLY A 336 -4.58 -7.06 -6.45
N GLY A 337 -5.50 -7.17 -7.40
CA GLY A 337 -6.06 -8.43 -7.86
C GLY A 337 -5.36 -9.02 -9.08
N TYR A 338 -4.09 -9.38 -9.01
CA TYR A 338 -3.43 -10.18 -10.05
C TYR A 338 -3.48 -11.67 -9.70
N GLY A 339 -4.17 -12.39 -10.56
CA GLY A 339 -4.26 -13.82 -10.83
C GLY A 339 -3.56 -14.81 -9.89
N ALA A 340 -4.36 -15.68 -9.30
CA ALA A 340 -4.00 -16.77 -8.38
C ALA A 340 -3.15 -17.92 -8.99
N GLY A 341 -2.34 -17.66 -9.98
CA GLY A 341 -1.61 -18.71 -10.74
C GLY A 341 -0.09 -18.68 -10.61
N GLY A 342 0.48 -18.29 -9.47
CA GLY A 342 1.95 -18.23 -9.29
C GLY A 342 2.40 -17.93 -7.87
N GLN A 343 1.53 -17.99 -6.90
CA GLN A 343 1.68 -17.35 -5.60
C GLN A 343 2.61 -18.04 -4.57
N ALA A 344 2.85 -19.32 -4.66
CA ALA A 344 3.62 -20.04 -3.62
C ALA A 344 5.13 -19.67 -3.57
N GLY A 345 5.71 -19.17 -4.67
CA GLY A 345 7.12 -18.69 -4.69
C GLY A 345 7.26 -17.19 -4.42
N PHE A 346 6.19 -16.42 -4.59
CA PHE A 346 6.21 -14.95 -4.53
C PHE A 346 6.23 -14.40 -3.09
N ASN A 347 5.50 -15.02 -2.17
CA ASN A 347 5.30 -14.47 -0.82
C ASN A 347 6.59 -14.36 0.00
N GLY A 348 7.50 -15.32 -0.10
CA GLY A 348 8.77 -15.29 0.62
C GLY A 348 9.71 -14.19 0.14
N GLY A 349 9.81 -13.99 -1.17
CA GLY A 349 10.63 -12.94 -1.77
C GLY A 349 10.10 -11.54 -1.49
N ALA A 350 8.79 -11.35 -1.57
CA ALA A 350 8.14 -10.07 -1.31
C ALA A 350 8.34 -9.60 0.14
N ARG A 351 8.24 -10.51 1.12
CA ARG A 351 8.51 -10.18 2.53
C ARG A 351 9.95 -9.73 2.78
N LEU A 352 10.93 -10.40 2.17
CA LEU A 352 12.33 -10.01 2.28
C LEU A 352 12.59 -8.64 1.63
N GLN A 353 11.98 -8.36 0.47
CA GLN A 353 12.09 -7.06 -0.20
C GLN A 353 11.42 -5.96 0.66
N ALA A 354 10.27 -6.24 1.24
CA ALA A 354 9.60 -5.31 2.14
C ALA A 354 10.43 -5.04 3.40
N GLN A 355 11.05 -6.06 3.99
CA GLN A 355 11.96 -5.90 5.12
C GLN A 355 13.18 -5.04 4.74
N ALA A 356 13.68 -5.18 3.50
CA ALA A 356 14.76 -4.33 3.00
C ALA A 356 14.34 -2.85 2.94
N ILE A 357 13.12 -2.56 2.49
CA ILE A 357 12.58 -1.20 2.46
C ILE A 357 12.44 -0.64 3.88
N GLU A 358 11.81 -1.39 4.78
CA GLU A 358 11.60 -0.96 6.17
C GLU A 358 12.92 -0.64 6.87
N THR A 359 13.85 -1.57 6.86
CA THR A 359 15.13 -1.43 7.56
C THR A 359 15.94 -0.26 7.00
N THR A 360 16.06 -0.17 5.66
CA THR A 360 16.87 0.89 5.03
C THR A 360 16.22 2.27 5.20
N SER A 361 14.90 2.37 5.08
CA SER A 361 14.22 3.66 5.27
C SER A 361 14.26 4.13 6.72
N VAL A 362 14.13 3.23 7.70
CA VAL A 362 14.27 3.57 9.13
C VAL A 362 15.70 4.00 9.43
N ALA A 363 16.72 3.29 8.93
CA ALA A 363 18.13 3.69 9.11
C ALA A 363 18.41 5.07 8.52
N PHE A 364 17.90 5.34 7.30
CA PHE A 364 18.03 6.65 6.67
C PHE A 364 17.36 7.76 7.50
N LEU A 365 16.13 7.54 7.95
CA LEU A 365 15.41 8.50 8.77
C LEU A 365 16.12 8.76 10.11
N ASP A 366 16.63 7.72 10.77
CA ASP A 366 17.37 7.86 12.03
C ASP A 366 18.70 8.60 11.82
N ALA A 367 19.41 8.36 10.70
CA ALA A 367 20.62 9.09 10.37
C ALA A 367 20.37 10.57 10.10
N GLU A 368 19.31 10.91 9.34
CA GLU A 368 19.11 12.28 8.84
C GLU A 368 18.24 13.16 9.78
N LEU A 369 17.27 12.57 10.51
CA LEU A 369 16.38 13.34 11.39
C LEU A 369 16.78 13.28 12.86
N LYS A 370 17.34 12.15 13.30
CA LYS A 370 17.80 12.00 14.69
C LYS A 370 19.31 12.15 14.85
N GLY A 371 20.05 12.28 13.74
CA GLY A 371 21.51 12.44 13.74
C GLY A 371 22.27 11.22 14.26
N ARG A 372 21.68 10.03 14.16
CA ARG A 372 22.26 8.80 14.70
C ARG A 372 23.49 8.37 13.92
N ALA A 373 24.60 8.30 14.60
CA ALA A 373 25.89 7.90 14.01
C ALA A 373 25.90 6.41 13.64
N ASP A 374 25.31 5.55 14.46
CA ASP A 374 25.19 4.11 14.20
C ASP A 374 24.34 3.79 12.96
N ALA A 375 23.24 4.53 12.75
CA ALA A 375 22.44 4.42 11.54
C ALA A 375 23.22 4.81 10.28
N ARG A 376 23.99 5.91 10.37
CA ARG A 376 24.85 6.37 9.27
C ARG A 376 25.95 5.37 8.98
N GLN A 377 26.64 4.89 10.02
CA GLN A 377 27.65 3.86 9.88
C GLN A 377 27.10 2.59 9.21
N TRP A 378 25.91 2.14 9.63
CA TRP A 378 25.27 0.97 9.03
C TRP A 378 24.97 1.19 7.54
N LEU A 379 24.38 2.35 7.17
CA LEU A 379 24.09 2.70 5.78
C LEU A 379 25.35 2.74 4.91
N ASP A 380 26.46 3.25 5.44
CA ASP A 380 27.68 3.49 4.68
C ASP A 380 28.55 2.22 4.55
N HIS A 381 28.51 1.29 5.50
CA HIS A 381 29.44 0.18 5.58
C HIS A 381 28.82 -1.22 5.63
N GLU A 382 27.61 -1.36 6.16
CA GLU A 382 27.00 -2.67 6.43
C GLU A 382 25.83 -2.99 5.51
N ALA A 383 25.04 -1.98 5.11
CA ALA A 383 23.81 -2.15 4.34
C ALA A 383 24.04 -2.91 3.02
N ALA A 384 25.13 -2.63 2.30
CA ALA A 384 25.43 -3.31 1.04
C ALA A 384 25.67 -4.83 1.23
N GLY A 385 26.33 -5.21 2.31
CA GLY A 385 26.55 -6.61 2.67
C GLY A 385 25.24 -7.29 3.11
N TRP A 386 24.42 -6.58 3.87
CA TRP A 386 23.14 -7.05 4.37
C TRP A 386 22.11 -7.24 3.25
N LEU A 387 22.09 -6.37 2.24
CA LEU A 387 21.20 -6.42 1.08
C LEU A 387 21.57 -7.49 0.05
N ARG A 388 22.70 -8.21 0.23
CA ARG A 388 23.19 -9.17 -0.76
C ARG A 388 22.13 -10.20 -1.16
N GLY A 389 21.83 -10.30 -2.45
CA GLY A 389 20.78 -11.17 -2.99
C GLY A 389 19.37 -10.60 -2.97
N LEU A 390 19.16 -9.44 -2.36
CA LEU A 390 17.87 -8.73 -2.35
C LEU A 390 17.90 -7.48 -3.21
N GLY A 391 19.01 -6.78 -3.22
CA GLY A 391 19.16 -5.51 -3.91
C GLY A 391 20.53 -4.88 -3.66
N GLU A 392 20.65 -3.62 -4.01
CA GLU A 392 21.87 -2.80 -3.90
C GLU A 392 21.54 -1.47 -3.24
N LEU A 393 22.45 -0.95 -2.42
CA LEU A 393 22.41 0.43 -1.93
C LEU A 393 23.51 1.23 -2.64
N GLN A 394 23.09 2.06 -3.58
CA GLN A 394 23.98 2.96 -4.32
C GLN A 394 24.02 4.33 -3.65
N GLN A 395 25.15 5.04 -3.78
CA GLN A 395 25.36 6.38 -3.21
C GLN A 395 25.87 7.34 -4.29
N ARG A 396 25.48 8.61 -4.16
CA ARG A 396 25.91 9.67 -5.04
C ARG A 396 26.21 10.97 -4.28
#